data_a8303ff87900bf18ecc6445eb18e2e37
#
_entry.id   a8303ff87900bf18ecc6445eb18e2e37
#
_cell.length_a   1.000
_cell.length_b   1.000
_cell.length_c   1.000
_cell.angle_alpha   90.00
_cell.angle_beta   90.00
_cell.angle_gamma   90.00
#
_symmetry.space_group_name_H-M   'P 1'
#
loop_
_entity.id
_entity.type
_entity.pdbx_description
1 polymer ?
#
loop_
_entity_poly.entity_id
_entity_poly.type
_entity_poly.pdbx_seq_one_letter_code
_entity_poly.pdbx_strand_id
1 'polypeptide(L)'
;DGKPWDSYPTEQIARDLRFFKYEPGAKWHGFEDYGPDQYFVDPCKFLLTTPGINIERGEYEPFGVPAGILAEYLRENGIVPEKADLNSILFLMTPAEDLAKMENLVNRIAHFERLLDANAPLSEVLPVLYRNHAERYRDYTIRDLCQELHDYYREYDLKSIQKAMFRKDELPRRAMLPQAANYELVRGNCELIPLSEARGRIALEGALPYPPGVITCVPGEVWEGVVLDYFLALEEGVNRLPGFTPELQGVYIEKDPDGRRRIYGYVLTRERARELGLRMGFGRGIPD
;
A
#
# COMPACT_ATOMS: atom_id res chain seq x y z
N ASP A 1 15.85 -28.24 9.23
CA ASP A 1 17.18 -28.73 9.70
C ASP A 1 17.92 -27.67 10.54
N GLY A 2 17.37 -26.45 10.73
CA GLY A 2 17.97 -25.40 11.53
C GLY A 2 19.24 -24.74 10.92
N LYS A 3 19.55 -25.04 9.67
CA LYS A 3 20.64 -24.39 8.95
C LYS A 3 20.09 -23.18 8.18
N PRO A 4 20.83 -22.06 8.12
CA PRO A 4 20.49 -20.93 7.26
C PRO A 4 20.36 -21.38 5.80
N TRP A 5 19.39 -20.85 5.07
CA TRP A 5 19.12 -21.23 3.67
C TRP A 5 20.32 -20.95 2.75
N ASP A 6 21.07 -19.89 3.02
CA ASP A 6 22.26 -19.46 2.27
C ASP A 6 23.48 -20.38 2.50
N SER A 7 23.41 -21.31 3.49
CA SER A 7 24.44 -22.34 3.69
C SER A 7 24.33 -23.52 2.71
N TYR A 8 23.27 -23.57 1.90
CA TYR A 8 23.07 -24.61 0.89
C TYR A 8 23.56 -24.16 -0.48
N PRO A 9 24.08 -25.09 -1.33
CA PRO A 9 24.41 -24.77 -2.71
C PRO A 9 23.18 -24.28 -3.47
N THR A 10 23.33 -23.25 -4.30
CA THR A 10 22.24 -22.66 -5.08
C THR A 10 21.49 -23.70 -5.92
N GLU A 11 22.21 -24.66 -6.53
CA GLU A 11 21.60 -25.74 -7.31
C GLU A 11 20.70 -26.65 -6.45
N GLN A 12 21.06 -26.88 -5.18
CA GLN A 12 20.23 -27.63 -4.26
C GLN A 12 18.96 -26.85 -3.91
N ILE A 13 19.08 -25.57 -3.61
CA ILE A 13 17.93 -24.71 -3.34
C ILE A 13 16.98 -24.73 -4.54
N ALA A 14 17.50 -24.55 -5.75
CA ALA A 14 16.69 -24.47 -6.97
C ALA A 14 15.91 -25.77 -7.29
N ARG A 15 16.37 -26.93 -6.81
CA ARG A 15 15.78 -28.26 -7.13
C ARG A 15 15.00 -28.89 -6.00
N ASP A 16 15.13 -28.39 -4.79
CA ASP A 16 14.52 -28.99 -3.60
C ASP A 16 13.29 -28.18 -3.19
N LEU A 17 12.11 -28.72 -3.49
CA LEU A 17 10.82 -28.08 -3.19
C LEU A 17 10.62 -27.77 -1.71
N ARG A 18 11.38 -28.38 -0.80
CA ARG A 18 11.29 -28.09 0.64
C ARG A 18 11.64 -26.65 0.99
N PHE A 19 12.44 -25.96 0.17
CA PHE A 19 12.74 -24.54 0.34
C PHE A 19 11.57 -23.61 0.00
N PHE A 20 10.57 -24.11 -0.70
CA PHE A 20 9.44 -23.33 -1.21
C PHE A 20 8.10 -23.73 -0.60
N LYS A 21 8.06 -24.69 0.32
CA LYS A 21 6.83 -25.11 0.98
C LYS A 21 6.33 -24.09 1.98
N TYR A 22 4.99 -23.94 2.02
CA TYR A 22 4.31 -23.34 3.15
C TYR A 22 4.07 -24.41 4.22
N GLU A 23 4.71 -24.25 5.37
CA GLU A 23 4.46 -25.11 6.51
C GLU A 23 3.26 -24.58 7.31
N PRO A 24 2.19 -25.41 7.54
CA PRO A 24 1.02 -24.96 8.31
C PRO A 24 1.42 -24.43 9.68
N GLY A 25 0.87 -23.27 10.06
CA GLY A 25 1.15 -22.64 11.35
C GLY A 25 2.52 -21.99 11.49
N ALA A 26 3.29 -21.84 10.41
CA ALA A 26 4.56 -21.11 10.46
C ALA A 26 4.33 -19.65 10.85
N LYS A 27 5.11 -19.14 11.80
CA LYS A 27 4.92 -17.79 12.40
C LYS A 27 4.93 -16.65 11.37
N TRP A 28 5.71 -16.78 10.31
CA TRP A 28 5.91 -15.71 9.32
C TRP A 28 4.66 -15.42 8.45
N HIS A 29 3.73 -16.39 8.29
CA HIS A 29 2.47 -16.18 7.56
C HIS A 29 1.22 -16.41 8.40
N GLY A 30 1.25 -17.28 9.41
CA GLY A 30 0.15 -17.52 10.36
C GLY A 30 -1.06 -18.27 9.80
N PHE A 31 -0.97 -18.86 8.60
CA PHE A 31 -2.05 -19.68 8.02
C PHE A 31 -1.95 -21.13 8.51
N GLU A 32 -3.03 -21.70 9.02
CA GLU A 32 -3.06 -23.03 9.64
C GLU A 32 -3.98 -24.03 8.91
N ASP A 33 -5.06 -23.55 8.29
CA ASP A 33 -6.15 -24.40 7.78
C ASP A 33 -5.86 -24.97 6.38
N TYR A 34 -4.70 -25.67 6.22
CA TYR A 34 -4.36 -26.36 4.98
C TYR A 34 -3.47 -27.58 5.26
N GLY A 35 -3.47 -28.55 4.32
CA GLY A 35 -2.66 -29.74 4.41
C GLY A 35 -1.19 -29.53 3.99
N PRO A 36 -0.29 -30.45 4.36
CA PRO A 36 1.08 -30.43 3.89
C PRO A 36 1.12 -30.55 2.35
N ASP A 37 2.10 -29.90 1.73
CA ASP A 37 2.28 -29.90 0.27
C ASP A 37 1.16 -29.25 -0.55
N GLN A 38 0.27 -28.49 0.09
CA GLN A 38 -0.86 -27.85 -0.58
C GLN A 38 -0.49 -26.48 -1.18
N TYR A 39 0.41 -25.74 -0.55
CA TYR A 39 0.85 -24.42 -0.99
C TYR A 39 2.37 -24.30 -1.03
N PHE A 40 2.84 -23.52 -1.99
CA PHE A 40 4.26 -23.25 -2.22
C PHE A 40 4.47 -21.75 -2.42
N VAL A 41 5.64 -21.27 -2.00
CA VAL A 41 6.13 -19.92 -2.33
C VAL A 41 6.41 -19.87 -3.83
N ASP A 42 5.98 -18.80 -4.48
CA ASP A 42 6.35 -18.55 -5.87
C ASP A 42 7.84 -18.11 -5.93
N PRO A 43 8.75 -18.92 -6.50
CA PRO A 43 10.16 -18.59 -6.55
C PRO A 43 10.49 -17.40 -7.46
N CYS A 44 9.55 -16.98 -8.31
CA CYS A 44 9.71 -15.81 -9.17
C CYS A 44 9.43 -14.50 -8.43
N LYS A 45 8.87 -14.56 -7.22
CA LYS A 45 8.57 -13.37 -6.41
C LYS A 45 9.56 -13.23 -5.27
N PHE A 46 10.32 -12.16 -5.31
CA PHE A 46 11.33 -11.85 -4.32
C PHE A 46 10.92 -10.61 -3.51
N LEU A 47 10.65 -10.82 -2.22
CA LEU A 47 10.24 -9.75 -1.31
C LEU A 47 11.42 -9.35 -0.43
N LEU A 48 11.81 -8.08 -0.52
CA LEU A 48 12.75 -7.44 0.40
C LEU A 48 11.98 -6.63 1.44
N THR A 49 12.41 -6.69 2.69
CA THR A 49 11.95 -5.79 3.74
C THR A 49 12.97 -4.68 3.96
N THR A 50 12.50 -3.48 4.25
CA THR A 50 13.33 -2.32 4.60
C THR A 50 13.22 -2.06 6.11
N PRO A 51 14.25 -1.44 6.74
CA PRO A 51 14.21 -1.09 8.17
C PRO A 51 13.01 -0.20 8.53
N GLY A 52 12.53 -0.31 9.77
CA GLY A 52 11.49 0.56 10.32
C GLY A 52 10.33 -0.16 11.00
N ILE A 53 10.17 -1.46 10.76
CA ILE A 53 9.20 -2.31 11.47
C ILE A 53 9.93 -3.55 11.97
N ASN A 54 9.85 -3.80 13.26
CA ASN A 54 10.31 -5.05 13.85
C ASN A 54 9.38 -6.18 13.40
N ILE A 55 9.87 -7.09 12.59
CA ILE A 55 9.07 -8.16 11.96
C ILE A 55 8.50 -9.14 13.01
N GLU A 56 9.25 -9.41 14.09
CA GLU A 56 8.83 -10.36 15.12
C GLU A 56 7.72 -9.80 16.00
N ARG A 57 7.82 -8.51 16.38
CA ARG A 57 6.88 -7.83 17.27
C ARG A 57 5.77 -7.09 16.53
N GLY A 58 6.00 -6.77 15.27
CA GLY A 58 5.12 -5.93 14.48
C GLY A 58 5.06 -4.48 14.98
N GLU A 59 6.10 -3.98 15.61
CA GLU A 59 6.20 -2.63 16.17
C GLU A 59 7.03 -1.74 15.27
N TYR A 60 6.67 -0.45 15.20
CA TYR A 60 7.51 0.54 14.53
C TYR A 60 8.79 0.81 15.31
N GLU A 61 9.89 0.86 14.60
CA GLU A 61 11.19 1.27 15.13
C GLU A 61 11.30 2.81 15.18
N PRO A 62 12.25 3.38 15.94
CA PRO A 62 12.43 4.84 16.00
C PRO A 62 12.75 5.48 14.67
N PHE A 63 13.50 4.80 13.81
CA PHE A 63 13.87 5.20 12.45
C PHE A 63 13.48 4.10 11.46
N GLY A 64 13.12 4.50 10.25
CA GLY A 64 12.82 3.54 9.18
C GLY A 64 13.21 4.06 7.82
N VAL A 65 13.31 3.12 6.87
CA VAL A 65 13.48 3.41 5.44
C VAL A 65 12.22 2.95 4.73
N PRO A 66 11.23 3.83 4.54
CA PRO A 66 10.03 3.48 3.79
C PRO A 66 10.37 2.93 2.41
N ALA A 67 9.77 1.79 2.06
CA ALA A 67 10.07 1.11 0.81
C ALA A 67 9.77 1.95 -0.44
N GLY A 68 8.81 2.87 -0.34
CA GLY A 68 8.50 3.81 -1.42
C GLY A 68 9.68 4.71 -1.80
N ILE A 69 10.52 5.08 -0.84
CA ILE A 69 11.74 5.89 -1.08
C ILE A 69 12.78 5.07 -1.85
N LEU A 70 13.05 3.84 -1.41
CA LEU A 70 13.95 2.94 -2.13
C LEU A 70 13.41 2.62 -3.53
N ALA A 71 12.10 2.42 -3.67
CA ALA A 71 11.47 2.17 -4.96
C ALA A 71 11.64 3.36 -5.92
N GLU A 72 11.48 4.59 -5.44
CA GLU A 72 11.69 5.79 -6.25
C GLU A 72 13.16 5.93 -6.66
N TYR A 73 14.09 5.70 -5.75
CA TYR A 73 15.51 5.67 -6.07
C TYR A 73 15.84 4.64 -7.16
N LEU A 74 15.27 3.44 -7.05
CA LEU A 74 15.45 2.40 -8.06
C LEU A 74 14.88 2.81 -9.42
N ARG A 75 13.67 3.41 -9.45
CA ARG A 75 13.05 3.93 -10.69
C ARG A 75 13.90 5.00 -11.35
N GLU A 76 14.41 5.98 -10.58
CA GLU A 76 15.32 7.01 -11.11
C GLU A 76 16.63 6.43 -11.65
N ASN A 77 16.98 5.19 -11.23
CA ASN A 77 18.13 4.44 -11.71
C ASN A 77 17.79 3.32 -12.73
N GLY A 78 16.59 3.37 -13.31
CA GLY A 78 16.18 2.47 -14.40
C GLY A 78 15.74 1.07 -13.95
N ILE A 79 15.46 0.87 -12.66
CA ILE A 79 14.95 -0.40 -12.13
C ILE A 79 13.53 -0.17 -11.60
N VAL A 80 12.56 -0.88 -12.15
CA VAL A 80 11.14 -0.78 -11.76
C VAL A 80 10.76 -1.98 -10.92
N PRO A 81 10.55 -1.82 -9.61
CA PRO A 81 9.99 -2.89 -8.77
C PRO A 81 8.56 -3.21 -9.19
N GLU A 82 8.12 -4.44 -8.93
CA GLU A 82 6.72 -4.83 -9.14
C GLU A 82 5.78 -4.04 -8.21
N LYS A 83 6.16 -3.95 -6.94
CA LYS A 83 5.36 -3.30 -5.91
C LYS A 83 6.24 -2.79 -4.77
N ALA A 84 5.87 -1.65 -4.21
CA ALA A 84 6.38 -1.21 -2.91
C ALA A 84 5.20 -1.03 -1.94
N ASP A 85 5.37 -1.48 -0.72
CA ASP A 85 4.44 -1.24 0.39
C ASP A 85 5.16 -0.41 1.47
N LEU A 86 4.62 -0.31 2.68
CA LEU A 86 5.18 0.54 3.74
C LEU A 86 6.68 0.29 3.95
N ASN A 87 7.04 -0.95 4.28
CA ASN A 87 8.43 -1.38 4.52
C ASN A 87 8.79 -2.68 3.78
N SER A 88 8.21 -2.90 2.62
CA SER A 88 8.54 -4.03 1.76
C SER A 88 8.50 -3.66 0.29
N ILE A 89 9.36 -4.29 -0.49
CA ILE A 89 9.47 -4.08 -1.93
C ILE A 89 9.50 -5.44 -2.62
N LEU A 90 8.66 -5.62 -3.62
CA LEU A 90 8.52 -6.86 -4.36
C LEU A 90 9.17 -6.74 -5.73
N PHE A 91 9.98 -7.72 -6.07
CA PHE A 91 10.52 -7.90 -7.42
C PHE A 91 9.96 -9.17 -8.05
N LEU A 92 9.60 -9.08 -9.31
CA LEU A 92 9.20 -10.23 -10.12
C LEU A 92 10.41 -10.66 -10.97
N MET A 93 10.92 -11.87 -10.69
CA MET A 93 12.01 -12.48 -11.44
C MET A 93 11.43 -13.26 -12.59
N THR A 94 11.68 -12.81 -13.80
CA THR A 94 11.23 -13.50 -15.02
C THR A 94 12.37 -14.32 -15.64
N PRO A 95 12.09 -15.30 -16.52
CA PRO A 95 13.13 -16.02 -17.25
C PRO A 95 14.00 -15.13 -18.16
N ALA A 96 13.58 -13.87 -18.38
CA ALA A 96 14.34 -12.89 -19.17
C ALA A 96 15.37 -12.11 -18.33
N GLU A 97 15.40 -12.33 -17.03
CA GLU A 97 16.40 -11.72 -16.15
C GLU A 97 17.74 -12.46 -16.27
N ASP A 98 18.81 -11.69 -16.42
CA ASP A 98 20.18 -12.21 -16.49
C ASP A 98 21.00 -11.79 -15.26
N LEU A 99 22.18 -12.37 -15.11
CA LEU A 99 23.08 -12.10 -13.99
C LEU A 99 23.46 -10.61 -13.92
N ALA A 100 23.69 -9.96 -15.06
CA ALA A 100 24.07 -8.54 -15.08
C ALA A 100 22.98 -7.63 -14.53
N LYS A 101 21.71 -7.93 -14.80
CA LYS A 101 20.58 -7.19 -14.21
C LYS A 101 20.49 -7.41 -12.70
N MET A 102 20.73 -8.64 -12.24
CA MET A 102 20.75 -8.94 -10.79
C MET A 102 21.90 -8.24 -10.09
N GLU A 103 23.09 -8.26 -10.67
CA GLU A 103 24.25 -7.51 -10.14
C GLU A 103 23.98 -6.00 -10.13
N ASN A 104 23.32 -5.46 -11.15
CA ASN A 104 22.93 -4.04 -11.16
C ASN A 104 21.96 -3.73 -10.02
N LEU A 105 20.93 -4.56 -9.80
CA LEU A 105 19.99 -4.37 -8.66
C LEU A 105 20.73 -4.36 -7.32
N VAL A 106 21.57 -5.36 -7.06
CA VAL A 106 22.36 -5.47 -5.82
C VAL A 106 23.27 -4.24 -5.65
N ASN A 107 23.97 -3.84 -6.70
CA ASN A 107 24.87 -2.68 -6.69
C ASN A 107 24.11 -1.37 -6.41
N ARG A 108 22.88 -1.20 -6.95
CA ARG A 108 22.06 -0.01 -6.69
C ARG A 108 21.56 0.01 -5.26
N ILE A 109 21.12 -1.11 -4.71
CA ILE A 109 20.73 -1.20 -3.28
C ILE A 109 21.91 -0.88 -2.37
N ALA A 110 23.08 -1.47 -2.62
CA ALA A 110 24.30 -1.20 -1.86
C ALA A 110 24.78 0.26 -2.01
N HIS A 111 24.51 0.90 -3.15
CA HIS A 111 24.81 2.32 -3.33
C HIS A 111 23.84 3.20 -2.54
N PHE A 112 22.55 2.88 -2.54
CA PHE A 112 21.56 3.57 -1.73
C PHE A 112 21.90 3.49 -0.23
N GLU A 113 22.32 2.33 0.26
CA GLU A 113 22.78 2.15 1.64
C GLU A 113 23.94 3.11 1.97
N ARG A 114 24.96 3.20 1.11
CA ARG A 114 26.08 4.14 1.30
C ARG A 114 25.63 5.61 1.33
N LEU A 115 24.69 6.00 0.47
CA LEU A 115 24.13 7.35 0.46
C LEU A 115 23.34 7.64 1.75
N LEU A 116 22.59 6.65 2.23
CA LEU A 116 21.85 6.72 3.50
C LEU A 116 22.80 6.87 4.71
N ASP A 117 23.89 6.09 4.74
CA ASP A 117 24.89 6.14 5.80
C ASP A 117 25.65 7.47 5.81
N ALA A 118 25.97 7.98 4.64
CA ALA A 118 26.58 9.30 4.47
C ALA A 118 25.61 10.46 4.73
N ASN A 119 24.33 10.18 4.93
CA ASN A 119 23.26 11.16 5.01
C ASN A 119 23.30 12.17 3.85
N ALA A 120 23.42 11.66 2.63
CA ALA A 120 23.60 12.45 1.42
C ALA A 120 22.41 13.43 1.19
N PRO A 121 22.66 14.59 0.53
CA PRO A 121 21.60 15.51 0.15
C PRO A 121 20.55 14.84 -0.73
N LEU A 122 19.28 15.16 -0.52
CA LEU A 122 18.19 14.57 -1.30
C LEU A 122 18.32 14.88 -2.81
N SER A 123 18.88 16.03 -3.15
CA SER A 123 19.18 16.42 -4.55
C SER A 123 20.17 15.49 -5.26
N GLU A 124 21.00 14.77 -4.50
CA GLU A 124 21.93 13.76 -5.03
C GLU A 124 21.27 12.40 -5.13
N VAL A 125 20.48 12.01 -4.11
CA VAL A 125 19.87 10.68 -4.00
C VAL A 125 18.68 10.51 -4.93
N LEU A 126 17.80 11.52 -4.98
CA LEU A 126 16.56 11.54 -5.76
C LEU A 126 16.47 12.86 -6.57
N PRO A 127 17.34 13.03 -7.57
CA PRO A 127 17.43 14.30 -8.31
C PRO A 127 16.16 14.67 -9.07
N VAL A 128 15.39 13.72 -9.57
CA VAL A 128 14.13 14.00 -10.29
C VAL A 128 13.04 14.43 -9.32
N LEU A 129 12.85 13.67 -8.23
CA LEU A 129 11.93 14.03 -7.15
C LEU A 129 12.24 15.43 -6.61
N TYR A 130 13.50 15.66 -6.26
CA TYR A 130 13.96 16.95 -5.72
C TYR A 130 13.65 18.10 -6.67
N ARG A 131 13.99 17.98 -7.95
CA ARG A 131 13.74 19.02 -8.96
C ARG A 131 12.26 19.35 -9.11
N ASN A 132 11.39 18.35 -9.04
CA ASN A 132 9.94 18.50 -9.17
C ASN A 132 9.31 19.15 -7.93
N HIS A 133 9.96 19.04 -6.77
CA HIS A 133 9.43 19.50 -5.47
C HIS A 133 10.48 20.28 -4.66
N ALA A 134 11.34 21.08 -5.33
CA ALA A 134 12.49 21.72 -4.72
C ALA A 134 12.14 22.68 -3.55
N GLU A 135 10.99 23.35 -3.61
CA GLU A 135 10.54 24.22 -2.51
C GLU A 135 10.19 23.42 -1.25
N ARG A 136 9.56 22.24 -1.43
CA ARG A 136 9.17 21.39 -0.31
C ARG A 136 10.34 20.69 0.35
N TYR A 137 11.30 20.23 -0.46
CA TYR A 137 12.42 19.43 0.00
C TYR A 137 13.75 20.20 0.07
N ARG A 138 13.67 21.54 0.11
CA ARG A 138 14.87 22.38 0.26
C ARG A 138 15.68 21.94 1.48
N ASP A 139 16.96 21.76 1.29
CA ASP A 139 17.92 21.37 2.33
C ASP A 139 17.67 19.97 2.99
N TYR A 140 16.77 19.18 2.42
CA TYR A 140 16.55 17.81 2.90
C TYR A 140 17.73 16.90 2.56
N THR A 141 18.05 16.05 3.54
CA THR A 141 18.88 14.86 3.33
C THR A 141 17.99 13.64 3.12
N ILE A 142 18.59 12.53 2.70
CA ILE A 142 17.86 11.28 2.54
C ILE A 142 17.29 10.78 3.87
N ARG A 143 18.00 10.98 4.99
CA ARG A 143 17.51 10.56 6.30
C ARG A 143 16.34 11.41 6.79
N ASP A 144 16.32 12.71 6.47
CA ASP A 144 15.18 13.59 6.78
C ASP A 144 13.91 13.10 6.09
N LEU A 145 14.00 12.76 4.81
CA LEU A 145 12.87 12.22 4.06
C LEU A 145 12.43 10.85 4.61
N CYS A 146 13.36 9.95 4.89
CA CYS A 146 13.09 8.64 5.47
C CYS A 146 12.39 8.78 6.82
N GLN A 147 12.88 9.65 7.70
CA GLN A 147 12.30 9.88 9.02
C GLN A 147 10.90 10.47 8.91
N GLU A 148 10.70 11.49 8.08
CA GLU A 148 9.39 12.14 7.95
C GLU A 148 8.33 11.19 7.42
N LEU A 149 8.64 10.40 6.37
CA LEU A 149 7.70 9.43 5.83
C LEU A 149 7.45 8.28 6.82
N HIS A 150 8.47 7.85 7.56
CA HIS A 150 8.34 6.85 8.60
C HIS A 150 7.48 7.34 9.77
N ASP A 151 7.68 8.59 10.22
CA ASP A 151 6.88 9.21 11.28
C ASP A 151 5.41 9.37 10.86
N TYR A 152 5.17 9.71 9.59
CA TYR A 152 3.82 9.71 9.04
C TYR A 152 3.16 8.32 9.11
N TYR A 153 3.88 7.23 8.77
CA TYR A 153 3.35 5.87 8.91
C TYR A 153 3.00 5.51 10.35
N ARG A 154 3.80 5.98 11.31
CA ARG A 154 3.58 5.79 12.75
C ARG A 154 2.43 6.62 13.27
N GLU A 155 2.35 7.88 12.87
CA GLU A 155 1.30 8.84 13.29
C GLU A 155 -0.10 8.31 12.95
N TYR A 156 -0.26 7.76 11.75
CA TYR A 156 -1.53 7.20 11.28
C TYR A 156 -1.67 5.70 11.54
N ASP A 157 -0.66 5.06 12.11
CA ASP A 157 -0.58 3.60 12.29
C ASP A 157 -1.01 2.83 11.04
N LEU A 158 -0.48 3.22 9.87
CA LEU A 158 -0.92 2.70 8.57
C LEU A 158 -0.82 1.18 8.48
N LYS A 159 0.17 0.58 9.13
CA LYS A 159 0.33 -0.87 9.20
C LYS A 159 -0.88 -1.55 9.85
N SER A 160 -1.35 -1.03 10.99
CA SER A 160 -2.51 -1.59 11.68
C SER A 160 -3.79 -1.37 10.90
N ILE A 161 -3.95 -0.21 10.27
CA ILE A 161 -5.08 0.10 9.39
C ILE A 161 -5.09 -0.87 8.19
N GLN A 162 -3.97 -1.04 7.50
CA GLN A 162 -3.89 -1.98 6.37
C GLN A 162 -4.23 -3.42 6.80
N LYS A 163 -3.74 -3.87 7.95
CA LYS A 163 -4.07 -5.20 8.49
C LYS A 163 -5.54 -5.31 8.86
N ALA A 164 -6.13 -4.26 9.40
CA ALA A 164 -7.53 -4.25 9.82
C ALA A 164 -8.50 -4.25 8.63
N MET A 165 -8.17 -3.58 7.52
CA MET A 165 -9.04 -3.51 6.33
C MET A 165 -9.47 -4.88 5.78
N PHE A 166 -8.71 -5.95 6.07
CA PHE A 166 -9.00 -7.32 5.59
C PHE A 166 -9.57 -8.23 6.68
N ARG A 167 -9.85 -7.70 7.86
CA ARG A 167 -10.52 -8.46 8.92
C ARG A 167 -12.02 -8.46 8.67
N LYS A 168 -12.64 -9.63 8.84
CA LYS A 168 -14.07 -9.85 8.57
C LYS A 168 -14.99 -8.89 9.36
N ASP A 169 -14.60 -8.52 10.58
CA ASP A 169 -15.33 -7.64 11.47
C ASP A 169 -15.15 -6.15 11.14
N GLU A 170 -14.18 -5.81 10.30
CA GLU A 170 -13.87 -4.44 9.87
C GLU A 170 -14.22 -4.14 8.40
N LEU A 171 -14.69 -5.15 7.66
CA LEU A 171 -15.10 -4.93 6.27
C LEU A 171 -16.27 -3.94 6.19
N PRO A 172 -16.30 -3.07 5.18
CA PRO A 172 -17.40 -2.14 4.95
C PRO A 172 -18.75 -2.87 4.82
N ARG A 173 -19.77 -2.25 5.36
CA ARG A 173 -21.14 -2.80 5.27
C ARG A 173 -21.65 -2.70 3.83
N ARG A 174 -22.12 -3.80 3.28
CA ARG A 174 -22.77 -3.83 1.97
C ARG A 174 -24.21 -3.34 2.08
N ALA A 175 -24.52 -2.24 1.36
CA ALA A 175 -25.87 -1.67 1.28
C ALA A 175 -26.64 -2.15 0.04
N MET A 176 -25.92 -2.46 -1.06
CA MET A 176 -26.52 -2.98 -2.30
C MET A 176 -25.54 -3.88 -3.04
N LEU A 177 -26.02 -4.58 -4.06
CA LEU A 177 -25.16 -5.42 -4.90
C LEU A 177 -24.27 -4.55 -5.80
N PRO A 178 -23.01 -4.98 -6.09
CA PRO A 178 -22.09 -4.24 -6.95
C PRO A 178 -22.66 -3.91 -8.33
N GLN A 179 -23.36 -4.86 -8.94
CA GLN A 179 -24.02 -4.65 -10.22
C GLN A 179 -25.08 -3.55 -10.16
N ALA A 180 -25.89 -3.54 -9.08
CA ALA A 180 -26.92 -2.50 -8.89
C ALA A 180 -26.28 -1.13 -8.68
N ALA A 181 -25.18 -1.06 -7.92
CA ALA A 181 -24.40 0.16 -7.72
C ALA A 181 -23.87 0.70 -9.05
N ASN A 182 -23.31 -0.16 -9.88
CA ASN A 182 -22.82 0.23 -11.21
C ASN A 182 -23.96 0.74 -12.12
N TYR A 183 -25.15 0.16 -12.06
CA TYR A 183 -26.30 0.69 -12.81
C TYR A 183 -26.72 2.08 -12.33
N GLU A 184 -26.67 2.35 -11.04
CA GLU A 184 -26.97 3.68 -10.50
C GLU A 184 -25.93 4.71 -10.95
N LEU A 185 -24.64 4.35 -11.00
CA LEU A 185 -23.58 5.17 -11.55
C LEU A 185 -23.83 5.53 -13.03
N VAL A 186 -24.08 4.52 -13.86
CA VAL A 186 -24.32 4.69 -15.32
C VAL A 186 -25.56 5.52 -15.59
N ARG A 187 -26.59 5.45 -14.72
CA ARG A 187 -27.81 6.25 -14.83
C ARG A 187 -27.67 7.68 -14.33
N GLY A 188 -26.50 8.05 -13.80
CA GLY A 188 -26.24 9.40 -13.27
C GLY A 188 -26.86 9.67 -11.89
N ASN A 189 -27.30 8.62 -11.17
CA ASN A 189 -27.80 8.75 -9.79
C ASN A 189 -26.64 8.87 -8.77
N CYS A 190 -25.60 9.61 -9.13
CA CYS A 190 -24.36 9.73 -8.41
C CYS A 190 -23.98 11.19 -8.17
N GLU A 191 -23.18 11.41 -7.18
CA GLU A 191 -22.46 12.66 -6.93
C GLU A 191 -21.00 12.36 -6.60
N LEU A 192 -20.11 13.22 -7.08
CA LEU A 192 -18.68 13.16 -6.75
C LEU A 192 -18.45 14.04 -5.54
N ILE A 193 -18.03 13.44 -4.43
CA ILE A 193 -17.80 14.16 -3.17
C ILE A 193 -16.41 13.87 -2.60
N PRO A 194 -15.82 14.79 -1.82
CA PRO A 194 -14.60 14.49 -1.09
C PRO A 194 -14.84 13.34 -0.09
N LEU A 195 -13.89 12.42 0.03
CA LEU A 195 -14.04 11.27 0.94
C LEU A 195 -14.16 11.69 2.42
N SER A 196 -13.67 12.87 2.79
CA SER A 196 -13.91 13.48 4.11
C SER A 196 -15.42 13.68 4.43
N GLU A 197 -16.28 13.76 3.39
CA GLU A 197 -17.73 13.89 3.51
C GLU A 197 -18.47 12.58 3.17
N ALA A 198 -17.72 11.51 2.83
CA ALA A 198 -18.29 10.27 2.34
C ALA A 198 -18.75 9.31 3.46
N ARG A 199 -18.45 9.58 4.72
CA ARG A 199 -18.83 8.68 5.82
C ARG A 199 -20.34 8.41 5.84
N GLY A 200 -20.70 7.12 5.78
CA GLY A 200 -22.10 6.67 5.69
C GLY A 200 -22.71 6.73 4.29
N ARG A 201 -21.96 7.15 3.27
CA ARG A 201 -22.41 7.18 1.86
C ARG A 201 -22.09 5.86 1.16
N ILE A 202 -22.89 5.51 0.18
CA ILE A 202 -22.74 4.26 -0.60
C ILE A 202 -21.82 4.53 -1.78
N ALA A 203 -20.71 3.80 -1.85
CA ALA A 203 -19.76 3.86 -2.96
C ALA A 203 -20.38 3.28 -4.24
N LEU A 204 -20.15 3.92 -5.37
CA LEU A 204 -20.62 3.46 -6.68
C LEU A 204 -19.47 2.95 -7.57
N GLU A 205 -18.23 3.24 -7.22
CA GLU A 205 -17.03 2.68 -7.82
C GLU A 205 -16.23 1.88 -6.81
N GLY A 206 -15.44 0.93 -7.31
CA GLY A 206 -14.57 0.12 -6.47
C GLY A 206 -13.26 0.84 -6.20
N ALA A 207 -12.99 1.16 -4.95
CA ALA A 207 -11.79 1.87 -4.53
C ALA A 207 -10.63 0.90 -4.25
N LEU A 208 -9.53 1.09 -4.97
CA LEU A 208 -8.32 0.29 -4.89
C LEU A 208 -7.11 1.21 -4.69
N PRO A 209 -6.49 1.21 -3.51
CA PRO A 209 -5.20 1.85 -3.28
C PRO A 209 -4.05 0.90 -3.61
N TYR A 210 -2.96 1.41 -4.16
CA TYR A 210 -1.77 0.62 -4.42
C TYR A 210 -0.55 1.30 -3.77
N PRO A 211 -0.07 0.84 -2.64
CA PRO A 211 -0.42 -0.38 -1.89
C PRO A 211 -1.80 -0.33 -1.19
N PRO A 212 -2.43 -1.49 -0.82
CA PRO A 212 -1.93 -2.87 -1.00
C PRO A 212 -2.23 -3.51 -2.36
N GLY A 213 -2.94 -2.82 -3.28
CA GLY A 213 -3.29 -3.35 -4.59
C GLY A 213 -4.47 -4.33 -4.57
N VAL A 214 -5.41 -4.10 -3.65
CA VAL A 214 -6.65 -4.89 -3.48
C VAL A 214 -7.82 -3.91 -3.37
N ILE A 215 -8.97 -4.26 -3.97
CA ILE A 215 -10.19 -3.47 -3.78
C ILE A 215 -10.58 -3.50 -2.30
N THR A 216 -10.58 -2.34 -1.66
CA THR A 216 -10.85 -2.17 -0.23
C THR A 216 -12.26 -1.66 0.06
N CYS A 217 -12.89 -0.99 -0.92
CA CYS A 217 -14.30 -0.64 -0.90
C CYS A 217 -14.92 -1.09 -2.22
N VAL A 218 -15.85 -2.04 -2.16
CA VAL A 218 -16.52 -2.58 -3.35
C VAL A 218 -17.74 -1.72 -3.70
N PRO A 219 -18.12 -1.55 -5.00
CA PRO A 219 -19.33 -0.83 -5.36
C PRO A 219 -20.55 -1.37 -4.59
N GLY A 220 -21.33 -0.47 -4.00
CA GLY A 220 -22.47 -0.84 -3.15
C GLY A 220 -22.16 -1.00 -1.67
N GLU A 221 -20.91 -0.89 -1.27
CA GLU A 221 -20.51 -0.78 0.13
C GLU A 221 -20.57 0.65 0.65
N VAL A 222 -20.59 0.79 1.95
CA VAL A 222 -20.66 2.08 2.64
C VAL A 222 -19.26 2.55 3.00
N TRP A 223 -18.94 3.79 2.68
CA TRP A 223 -17.72 4.44 3.15
C TRP A 223 -17.76 4.60 4.67
N GLU A 224 -17.07 3.73 5.40
CA GLU A 224 -17.02 3.74 6.85
C GLU A 224 -15.78 3.03 7.40
N GLY A 225 -15.55 3.12 8.71
CA GLY A 225 -14.53 2.37 9.42
C GLY A 225 -13.12 2.60 8.91
N VAL A 226 -12.29 1.59 9.11
CA VAL A 226 -10.84 1.62 8.79
C VAL A 226 -10.54 1.84 7.32
N VAL A 227 -11.44 1.44 6.41
CA VAL A 227 -11.24 1.66 4.97
C VAL A 227 -11.29 3.15 4.64
N LEU A 228 -12.31 3.87 5.14
CA LEU A 228 -12.40 5.32 4.95
C LEU A 228 -11.22 6.02 5.65
N ASP A 229 -10.90 5.62 6.87
CA ASP A 229 -9.79 6.21 7.64
C ASP A 229 -8.44 6.03 6.92
N TYR A 230 -8.25 4.91 6.20
CA TYR A 230 -7.07 4.71 5.35
C TYR A 230 -6.98 5.71 4.20
N PHE A 231 -8.07 5.93 3.46
CA PHE A 231 -8.08 6.91 2.38
C PHE A 231 -7.88 8.34 2.87
N LEU A 232 -8.41 8.69 4.03
CA LEU A 232 -8.18 10.00 4.64
C LEU A 232 -6.72 10.18 5.06
N ALA A 233 -6.09 9.13 5.58
CA ALA A 233 -4.66 9.14 5.85
C ALA A 233 -3.85 9.30 4.55
N LEU A 234 -4.19 8.58 3.47
CA LEU A 234 -3.53 8.76 2.17
C LEU A 234 -3.67 10.20 1.63
N GLU A 235 -4.84 10.83 1.80
CA GLU A 235 -5.05 12.24 1.43
C GLU A 235 -4.06 13.16 2.15
N GLU A 236 -3.85 12.95 3.44
CA GLU A 236 -2.85 13.73 4.21
C GLU A 236 -1.44 13.47 3.70
N GLY A 237 -1.07 12.21 3.41
CA GLY A 237 0.22 11.85 2.85
C GLY A 237 0.50 12.52 1.51
N VAL A 238 -0.49 12.57 0.62
CA VAL A 238 -0.39 13.25 -0.70
C VAL A 238 -0.08 14.74 -0.56
N ASN A 239 -0.60 15.40 0.48
CA ASN A 239 -0.35 16.82 0.73
C ASN A 239 0.99 17.06 1.45
N ARG A 240 1.32 16.21 2.42
CA ARG A 240 2.53 16.35 3.25
C ARG A 240 3.80 15.95 2.52
N LEU A 241 3.71 14.89 1.69
CA LEU A 241 4.86 14.23 1.05
C LEU A 241 4.67 14.15 -0.48
N PRO A 242 4.68 15.29 -1.19
CA PRO A 242 4.52 15.31 -2.64
C PRO A 242 5.62 14.50 -3.33
N GLY A 243 5.23 13.73 -4.34
CA GLY A 243 6.10 12.75 -5.02
C GLY A 243 5.90 11.31 -4.53
N PHE A 244 5.27 11.11 -3.36
CA PHE A 244 4.92 9.79 -2.84
C PHE A 244 3.40 9.54 -2.85
N THR A 245 2.75 10.01 -3.92
CA THR A 245 1.31 9.78 -4.12
C THR A 245 1.09 8.31 -4.48
N PRO A 246 0.28 7.57 -3.70
CA PRO A 246 -0.07 6.20 -4.05
C PRO A 246 -0.88 6.17 -5.35
N GLU A 247 -0.80 5.08 -6.09
CA GLU A 247 -1.73 4.82 -7.17
C GLU A 247 -3.10 4.52 -6.59
N LEU A 248 -4.12 5.25 -7.05
CA LEU A 248 -5.51 5.08 -6.61
C LEU A 248 -6.39 4.81 -7.83
N GLN A 249 -7.26 3.81 -7.73
CA GLN A 249 -8.27 3.52 -8.74
C GLN A 249 -9.66 3.60 -8.13
N GLY A 250 -10.64 4.10 -8.91
CA GLY A 250 -12.02 4.28 -8.47
C GLY A 250 -12.25 5.40 -7.45
N VAL A 251 -11.21 6.18 -7.21
CA VAL A 251 -11.24 7.47 -6.52
C VAL A 251 -10.31 8.45 -7.22
N TYR A 252 -10.52 9.75 -7.04
CA TYR A 252 -9.89 10.79 -7.84
C TYR A 252 -9.21 11.82 -6.96
N ILE A 253 -7.96 12.16 -7.27
CA ILE A 253 -7.25 13.24 -6.57
C ILE A 253 -7.43 14.52 -7.34
N GLU A 254 -8.12 15.47 -6.74
CA GLU A 254 -8.32 16.79 -7.31
C GLU A 254 -7.71 17.87 -6.40
N LYS A 255 -7.41 19.01 -6.98
CA LYS A 255 -6.86 20.16 -6.28
C LYS A 255 -7.94 21.16 -6.01
N ASP A 256 -8.22 21.42 -4.74
CA ASP A 256 -9.16 22.45 -4.31
C ASP A 256 -8.68 23.87 -4.66
N PRO A 257 -9.56 24.88 -4.67
CA PRO A 257 -9.18 26.27 -4.88
C PRO A 257 -8.14 26.82 -3.91
N ASP A 258 -8.05 26.26 -2.71
CA ASP A 258 -7.05 26.58 -1.68
C ASP A 258 -5.67 25.93 -1.96
N GLY A 259 -5.59 25.12 -3.03
CA GLY A 259 -4.38 24.44 -3.45
C GLY A 259 -4.16 23.06 -2.78
N ARG A 260 -5.02 22.66 -1.83
CA ARG A 260 -4.96 21.35 -1.18
C ARG A 260 -5.47 20.26 -2.11
N ARG A 261 -4.80 19.12 -2.15
CA ARG A 261 -5.28 17.92 -2.85
C ARG A 261 -6.26 17.18 -1.98
N ARG A 262 -7.40 16.77 -2.57
CA ARG A 262 -8.40 15.92 -1.90
C ARG A 262 -8.71 14.69 -2.72
N ILE A 263 -9.11 13.63 -2.04
CA ILE A 263 -9.55 12.39 -2.66
C ILE A 263 -11.07 12.43 -2.76
N TYR A 264 -11.59 12.26 -3.97
CA TYR A 264 -13.00 12.23 -4.28
C TYR A 264 -13.46 10.85 -4.68
N GLY A 265 -14.71 10.51 -4.37
CA GLY A 265 -15.34 9.25 -4.80
C GLY A 265 -16.77 9.47 -5.27
N TYR A 266 -17.19 8.69 -6.27
CA TYR A 266 -18.60 8.66 -6.68
C TYR A 266 -19.43 7.89 -5.65
N VAL A 267 -20.47 8.53 -5.16
CA VAL A 267 -21.41 7.96 -4.19
C VAL A 267 -22.84 8.10 -4.67
N LEU A 268 -23.72 7.21 -4.21
CA LEU A 268 -25.16 7.27 -4.49
C LEU A 268 -25.73 8.58 -3.93
N THR A 269 -26.57 9.27 -4.70
CA THR A 269 -27.27 10.47 -4.22
C THR A 269 -28.17 10.13 -3.02
N ARG A 270 -28.33 11.08 -2.10
CA ARG A 270 -29.19 10.90 -0.90
C ARG A 270 -30.64 10.69 -1.27
N GLU A 271 -31.10 11.34 -2.34
CA GLU A 271 -32.46 11.20 -2.86
C GLU A 271 -32.69 9.77 -3.35
N ARG A 272 -31.80 9.30 -4.21
CA ARG A 272 -31.90 7.94 -4.75
C ARG A 272 -31.79 6.84 -3.69
N ALA A 273 -30.96 7.02 -2.70
CA ALA A 273 -30.86 6.09 -1.58
C ALA A 273 -32.18 5.99 -0.79
N ARG A 274 -32.90 7.13 -0.56
CA ARG A 274 -34.21 7.12 0.09
C ARG A 274 -35.26 6.42 -0.76
N GLU A 275 -35.30 6.69 -2.08
CA GLU A 275 -36.20 6.00 -3.01
C GLU A 275 -36.03 4.48 -2.99
N LEU A 276 -34.80 4.01 -2.88
CA LEU A 276 -34.46 2.59 -2.80
C LEU A 276 -34.64 2.00 -1.40
N GLY A 277 -35.05 2.80 -0.41
CA GLY A 277 -35.19 2.35 0.98
C GLY A 277 -33.86 1.94 1.65
N LEU A 278 -32.74 2.47 1.15
CA LEU A 278 -31.41 2.12 1.68
C LEU A 278 -31.08 2.95 2.91
N ARG A 279 -30.59 2.29 3.94
CA ARG A 279 -30.14 2.98 5.17
C ARG A 279 -28.75 3.59 4.91
N MET A 280 -28.70 4.91 4.90
CA MET A 280 -27.48 5.70 5.03
C MET A 280 -27.38 6.14 6.49
N GLY A 281 -26.24 5.90 7.15
CA GLY A 281 -26.08 6.35 8.55
C GLY A 281 -24.97 5.62 9.29
N PHE A 282 -24.54 6.24 10.38
CA PHE A 282 -23.49 5.79 11.26
C PHE A 282 -23.91 4.56 12.09
N GLY A 283 -23.01 3.57 12.15
CA GLY A 283 -22.97 2.60 13.23
C GLY A 283 -23.74 1.32 12.99
N ARG A 284 -23.20 0.24 13.53
CA ARG A 284 -23.86 -1.05 13.72
C ARG A 284 -25.19 -0.76 14.40
N GLY A 285 -26.28 -0.98 13.66
CA GLY A 285 -27.64 -0.73 14.14
C GLY A 285 -27.86 -1.37 15.49
N ILE A 286 -28.44 -0.61 16.39
CA ILE A 286 -29.19 -1.16 17.50
C ILE A 286 -30.31 -1.98 16.86
N PRO A 287 -30.47 -3.28 17.19
CA PRO A 287 -31.63 -4.02 16.74
C PRO A 287 -32.88 -3.39 17.38
N ASP A 288 -33.96 -3.24 16.57
CA ASP A 288 -35.29 -2.93 17.07
C ASP A 288 -35.78 -4.02 17.99
#